data_f3e5f27e11468b76c9df1bb86932e5b2
#
_entry.id   f3e5f27e11468b76c9df1bb86932e5b2
#
_cell.length_a   1.000
_cell.length_b   1.000
_cell.length_c   1.000
_cell.angle_alpha   90.00
_cell.angle_beta   90.00
_cell.angle_gamma   90.00
#
_symmetry.space_group_name_H-M   'P 1'
#
loop_
_entity.id
_entity.type
_entity.pdbx_description
1 polymer ?
#
loop_
_entity_poly.entity_id
_entity_poly.type
_entity_poly.pdbx_seq_one_letter_code
_entity_poly.pdbx_strand_id
1 'polypeptide(L)'
;MKIIKKLMQIALAVFFFGLLATSAVLADDTDSEGWQFVQENGRTYYKKGELKETYWRVIDGKTYYFDYNGEMVVGWQYIPMPVKGYTIGPYPNGIRLEGSPMPEWYYFDKNGVLQEFVGWKQLELKDSLTVGKKHGEGWEGPEVLKLAYYYFDQDHSLKTGWLYDQSNWYYLAKTGNSGNKNLGGEKRSGWIQDASTWYYLDSETGIMQTGWKQIGNKWYYLRSSGAMATGWYQEGSTWYYLDAENGDMKTGWQYLGNKWYYLRSSGAMATGWYQDGSTWYYLNASNGDMKIGWFQVNGKWYYAYNSGALAVNTTVDGYSVNYNGEWVQ
;
A
#
# COMPACT_ATOMS: atom_id res chain seq x y z
N MET A 1 -43.75 -12.77 45.83
CA MET A 1 -43.74 -12.58 44.37
C MET A 1 -42.44 -13.19 43.83
N LYS A 2 -42.56 -14.32 43.13
CA LYS A 2 -41.44 -15.21 42.74
C LYS A 2 -40.82 -14.72 41.44
N ILE A 3 -39.53 -14.43 41.46
CA ILE A 3 -38.74 -14.20 40.26
C ILE A 3 -38.03 -15.51 39.92
N ILE A 4 -38.37 -16.07 38.77
CA ILE A 4 -37.80 -17.30 38.24
C ILE A 4 -36.49 -16.97 37.59
N LYS A 5 -35.37 -17.45 38.16
CA LYS A 5 -34.06 -17.48 37.52
C LYS A 5 -34.00 -18.65 36.54
N LYS A 6 -33.90 -18.36 35.26
CA LYS A 6 -33.53 -19.34 34.23
C LYS A 6 -32.01 -19.35 34.10
N LEU A 7 -31.39 -20.37 34.68
CA LEU A 7 -29.97 -20.69 34.46
C LEU A 7 -29.82 -21.35 33.07
N MET A 8 -29.07 -20.69 32.23
CA MET A 8 -28.59 -21.28 30.99
C MET A 8 -27.30 -22.04 31.32
N GLN A 9 -27.35 -23.35 31.30
CA GLN A 9 -26.16 -24.20 31.41
C GLN A 9 -25.42 -24.21 30.08
N ILE A 10 -24.24 -23.61 30.07
CA ILE A 10 -23.27 -23.79 28.99
C ILE A 10 -22.52 -25.08 29.29
N ALA A 11 -22.77 -26.12 28.51
CA ALA A 11 -21.99 -27.35 28.58
C ALA A 11 -20.61 -27.11 27.93
N LEU A 12 -19.58 -26.98 28.76
CA LEU A 12 -18.19 -26.98 28.36
C LEU A 12 -17.78 -28.44 28.13
N ALA A 13 -17.79 -28.90 26.88
CA ALA A 13 -17.22 -30.20 26.53
C ALA A 13 -15.69 -30.06 26.38
N VAL A 14 -14.97 -30.37 27.45
CA VAL A 14 -13.53 -30.59 27.42
C VAL A 14 -13.27 -31.98 26.85
N PHE A 15 -12.81 -32.07 25.61
CA PHE A 15 -12.34 -33.33 25.04
C PHE A 15 -10.89 -33.56 25.40
N PHE A 16 -10.66 -34.53 26.32
CA PHE A 16 -9.35 -35.13 26.53
C PHE A 16 -9.05 -36.09 25.37
N PHE A 17 -8.04 -35.80 24.55
CA PHE A 17 -7.55 -36.73 23.53
C PHE A 17 -6.49 -37.66 24.11
N GLY A 18 -6.90 -38.89 24.39
CA GLY A 18 -5.99 -40.02 24.52
C GLY A 18 -5.63 -40.53 23.11
N LEU A 19 -4.34 -40.76 22.85
CA LEU A 19 -3.80 -41.34 21.61
C LEU A 19 -4.40 -42.74 21.36
N LEU A 20 -5.41 -42.81 20.49
CA LEU A 20 -5.74 -44.00 19.72
C LEU A 20 -6.09 -43.51 18.31
N ALA A 21 -5.34 -43.99 17.31
CA ALA A 21 -5.63 -43.74 15.91
C ALA A 21 -6.94 -44.42 15.49
N THR A 22 -8.05 -43.74 15.81
CA THR A 22 -9.36 -44.10 15.28
C THR A 22 -9.73 -43.04 14.22
N SER A 23 -9.95 -43.50 13.01
CA SER A 23 -10.58 -42.67 11.97
C SER A 23 -11.95 -42.23 12.48
N ALA A 24 -12.11 -40.95 12.79
CA ALA A 24 -13.40 -40.39 13.14
C ALA A 24 -14.13 -40.04 11.84
N VAL A 25 -15.25 -40.68 11.59
CA VAL A 25 -16.20 -40.28 10.55
C VAL A 25 -16.90 -39.03 11.07
N LEU A 26 -16.72 -37.89 10.43
CA LEU A 26 -17.48 -36.68 10.74
C LEU A 26 -18.92 -36.91 10.25
N ALA A 27 -19.87 -36.81 11.19
CA ALA A 27 -21.26 -37.24 11.01
C ALA A 27 -21.91 -36.61 9.76
N ASP A 28 -22.55 -37.47 9.00
CA ASP A 28 -23.74 -37.31 8.13
C ASP A 28 -23.61 -36.45 6.84
N ASP A 29 -22.42 -36.35 6.23
CA ASP A 29 -22.27 -35.82 4.88
C ASP A 29 -21.84 -36.91 3.89
N THR A 30 -22.70 -37.92 3.73
CA THR A 30 -22.56 -38.84 2.59
C THR A 30 -23.32 -38.30 1.40
N ASP A 31 -22.62 -38.01 0.28
CA ASP A 31 -23.33 -37.85 -0.98
C ASP A 31 -23.96 -39.14 -1.41
N SER A 32 -24.91 -39.10 -2.37
CA SER A 32 -25.64 -40.25 -2.89
C SER A 32 -24.75 -41.37 -3.44
N GLU A 33 -23.43 -41.18 -3.48
CA GLU A 33 -22.43 -42.10 -4.05
C GLU A 33 -21.54 -42.77 -3.00
N GLY A 34 -21.71 -42.46 -1.67
CA GLY A 34 -20.92 -43.07 -0.60
C GLY A 34 -19.57 -42.40 -0.34
N TRP A 35 -19.40 -41.15 -0.73
CA TRP A 35 -18.30 -40.31 -0.36
C TRP A 35 -18.55 -39.71 1.03
N GLN A 36 -17.48 -39.51 1.83
CA GLN A 36 -17.59 -38.97 3.18
C GLN A 36 -16.32 -38.24 3.62
N PHE A 37 -16.46 -37.26 4.51
CA PHE A 37 -15.32 -36.65 5.18
C PHE A 37 -14.72 -37.62 6.20
N VAL A 38 -13.39 -37.80 6.14
CA VAL A 38 -12.64 -38.70 7.04
C VAL A 38 -11.44 -37.95 7.60
N GLN A 39 -11.23 -38.04 8.90
CA GLN A 39 -10.02 -37.54 9.56
C GLN A 39 -9.00 -38.66 9.76
N GLU A 40 -7.79 -38.48 9.26
CA GLU A 40 -6.67 -39.40 9.41
C GLU A 40 -5.42 -38.61 9.82
N ASN A 41 -4.80 -38.94 10.95
CA ASN A 41 -3.59 -38.28 11.44
C ASN A 41 -3.68 -36.74 11.52
N GLY A 42 -4.82 -36.20 11.94
CA GLY A 42 -5.06 -34.76 12.05
C GLY A 42 -5.33 -34.05 10.72
N ARG A 43 -5.48 -34.78 9.62
CA ARG A 43 -5.79 -34.29 8.29
C ARG A 43 -7.19 -34.72 7.87
N THR A 44 -7.88 -33.89 7.13
CA THR A 44 -9.25 -34.17 6.64
C THR A 44 -9.20 -34.49 5.15
N TYR A 45 -9.91 -35.54 4.75
CA TYR A 45 -10.04 -36.01 3.38
C TYR A 45 -11.52 -36.19 3.04
N TYR A 46 -11.89 -36.12 1.76
CA TYR A 46 -13.19 -36.58 1.26
C TYR A 46 -12.96 -37.84 0.46
N LYS A 47 -13.49 -38.98 0.94
CA LYS A 47 -13.10 -40.33 0.48
C LYS A 47 -14.29 -41.21 0.20
N LYS A 48 -14.06 -42.14 -0.75
CA LYS A 48 -14.91 -43.33 -1.01
C LYS A 48 -14.01 -44.56 -1.05
N GLY A 49 -13.98 -45.33 0.03
CA GLY A 49 -12.99 -46.39 0.19
C GLY A 49 -11.58 -45.86 0.15
N GLU A 50 -10.71 -46.32 -0.73
CA GLU A 50 -9.34 -45.82 -0.89
C GLU A 50 -9.22 -44.61 -1.82
N LEU A 51 -10.29 -44.23 -2.52
CA LEU A 51 -10.30 -43.07 -3.41
C LEU A 51 -10.39 -41.79 -2.58
N LYS A 52 -9.57 -40.78 -2.95
CA LYS A 52 -9.57 -39.45 -2.36
C LYS A 52 -9.92 -38.41 -3.39
N GLU A 53 -10.78 -37.44 -3.03
CA GLU A 53 -10.96 -36.25 -3.84
C GLU A 53 -9.69 -35.40 -3.86
N THR A 54 -9.51 -34.69 -4.98
CA THR A 54 -8.42 -33.72 -5.16
C THR A 54 -8.95 -32.49 -5.89
N TYR A 55 -8.33 -31.35 -5.65
CA TYR A 55 -8.66 -30.06 -6.25
C TYR A 55 -10.03 -29.53 -5.82
N TRP A 56 -10.69 -28.74 -6.67
CA TRP A 56 -11.96 -28.10 -6.36
C TRP A 56 -13.11 -29.11 -6.34
N ARG A 57 -13.96 -29.03 -5.31
CA ARG A 57 -15.17 -29.88 -5.18
C ARG A 57 -16.30 -29.07 -4.55
N VAL A 58 -17.50 -29.22 -5.08
CA VAL A 58 -18.74 -28.77 -4.42
C VAL A 58 -19.38 -29.96 -3.74
N ILE A 59 -19.60 -29.86 -2.42
CA ILE A 59 -20.21 -30.90 -1.58
C ILE A 59 -21.33 -30.22 -0.81
N ASP A 60 -22.56 -30.67 -0.96
CA ASP A 60 -23.75 -30.11 -0.31
C ASP A 60 -23.87 -28.59 -0.46
N GLY A 61 -23.61 -28.09 -1.65
CA GLY A 61 -23.69 -26.68 -1.98
C GLY A 61 -22.55 -25.81 -1.44
N LYS A 62 -21.55 -26.40 -0.79
CA LYS A 62 -20.35 -25.72 -0.28
C LYS A 62 -19.14 -26.08 -1.13
N THR A 63 -18.27 -25.12 -1.35
CA THR A 63 -17.07 -25.31 -2.17
C THR A 63 -15.85 -25.57 -1.31
N TYR A 64 -15.10 -26.62 -1.66
CA TYR A 64 -13.89 -27.09 -0.99
C TYR A 64 -12.74 -27.20 -1.98
N TYR A 65 -11.52 -27.23 -1.46
CA TYR A 65 -10.33 -27.60 -2.24
C TYR A 65 -9.52 -28.64 -1.47
N PHE A 66 -9.08 -29.65 -2.19
CA PHE A 66 -8.20 -30.70 -1.67
C PHE A 66 -6.86 -30.62 -2.44
N ASP A 67 -5.75 -30.74 -1.73
CA ASP A 67 -4.45 -30.73 -2.37
C ASP A 67 -4.22 -31.99 -3.23
N TYR A 68 -3.03 -32.09 -3.82
CA TYR A 68 -2.68 -33.24 -4.67
C TYR A 68 -2.60 -34.58 -3.92
N ASN A 69 -2.50 -34.56 -2.57
CA ASN A 69 -2.57 -35.74 -1.69
C ASN A 69 -4.02 -36.03 -1.23
N GLY A 70 -4.98 -35.20 -1.63
CA GLY A 70 -6.37 -35.26 -1.20
C GLY A 70 -6.62 -34.65 0.17
N GLU A 71 -5.67 -33.91 0.76
CA GLU A 71 -5.86 -33.23 2.03
C GLU A 71 -6.69 -31.96 1.86
N MET A 72 -7.76 -31.83 2.65
CA MET A 72 -8.61 -30.63 2.67
C MET A 72 -7.83 -29.43 3.16
N VAL A 73 -7.84 -28.35 2.38
CA VAL A 73 -7.16 -27.11 2.75
C VAL A 73 -8.01 -26.20 3.63
N VAL A 74 -7.37 -25.38 4.45
CA VAL A 74 -7.99 -24.35 5.29
C VAL A 74 -7.15 -23.06 5.26
N GLY A 75 -7.74 -21.93 5.66
CA GLY A 75 -7.07 -20.64 5.67
C GLY A 75 -6.78 -20.11 4.26
N TRP A 76 -5.71 -19.34 4.14
CA TRP A 76 -5.30 -18.75 2.88
C TRP A 76 -4.60 -19.75 1.97
N GLN A 77 -5.06 -19.84 0.71
CA GLN A 77 -4.52 -20.76 -0.30
C GLN A 77 -4.28 -20.06 -1.63
N TYR A 78 -3.11 -20.30 -2.23
CA TYR A 78 -2.76 -19.81 -3.56
C TYR A 78 -2.91 -20.97 -4.55
N ILE A 79 -4.05 -21.04 -5.21
CA ILE A 79 -4.48 -22.21 -5.98
C ILE A 79 -5.11 -21.80 -7.32
N PRO A 80 -5.11 -22.67 -8.33
CA PRO A 80 -5.74 -22.39 -9.62
C PRO A 80 -7.21 -22.03 -9.46
N MET A 81 -7.67 -21.01 -10.21
CA MET A 81 -9.06 -20.60 -10.27
C MET A 81 -9.97 -21.77 -10.70
N PRO A 82 -11.16 -21.93 -10.12
CA PRO A 82 -12.13 -22.91 -10.62
C PRO A 82 -12.58 -22.51 -12.03
N VAL A 83 -12.45 -23.42 -12.98
CA VAL A 83 -12.85 -23.20 -14.38
C VAL A 83 -14.37 -23.27 -14.47
N LYS A 84 -15.04 -22.16 -14.85
CA LYS A 84 -16.49 -22.15 -15.13
C LYS A 84 -16.82 -23.12 -16.24
N GLY A 85 -17.72 -24.08 -15.94
CA GLY A 85 -18.31 -24.99 -16.96
C GLY A 85 -17.65 -26.35 -17.09
N TYR A 86 -16.59 -26.64 -16.35
CA TYR A 86 -16.07 -27.99 -16.22
C TYR A 86 -16.55 -28.63 -14.92
N THR A 87 -17.05 -29.86 -15.01
CA THR A 87 -17.32 -30.70 -13.84
C THR A 87 -16.03 -30.83 -13.07
N ILE A 88 -16.06 -30.32 -11.82
CA ILE A 88 -14.95 -30.44 -10.89
C ILE A 88 -14.89 -31.90 -10.46
N GLY A 89 -14.00 -32.64 -11.09
CA GLY A 89 -13.77 -34.05 -10.79
C GLY A 89 -12.31 -34.40 -11.05
N PRO A 90 -11.83 -35.51 -10.46
CA PRO A 90 -10.41 -35.86 -10.57
C PRO A 90 -10.03 -35.96 -12.03
N TYR A 91 -9.03 -35.23 -12.49
CA TYR A 91 -8.39 -35.44 -13.76
C TYR A 91 -7.59 -36.75 -13.67
N PRO A 92 -8.04 -37.83 -14.29
CA PRO A 92 -7.20 -39.02 -14.40
C PRO A 92 -5.99 -38.65 -15.25
N ASN A 93 -4.79 -38.80 -14.71
CA ASN A 93 -3.50 -38.70 -15.36
C ASN A 93 -2.92 -37.30 -15.65
N GLY A 94 -3.01 -36.37 -14.71
CA GLY A 94 -2.08 -35.24 -14.69
C GLY A 94 -2.02 -34.37 -15.95
N ILE A 95 -3.11 -34.27 -16.72
CA ILE A 95 -3.17 -33.42 -17.92
C ILE A 95 -3.23 -31.96 -17.43
N ARG A 96 -2.10 -31.25 -17.49
CA ARG A 96 -2.09 -29.79 -17.57
C ARG A 96 -2.82 -29.43 -18.88
N LEU A 97 -4.02 -28.87 -18.75
CA LEU A 97 -4.63 -28.19 -19.88
C LEU A 97 -3.75 -26.97 -20.19
N GLU A 98 -3.27 -26.85 -21.42
CA GLU A 98 -2.70 -25.60 -21.93
C GLU A 98 -3.77 -24.53 -21.72
N GLY A 99 -3.43 -23.50 -20.90
CA GLY A 99 -4.38 -22.48 -20.50
C GLY A 99 -4.94 -22.64 -19.08
N SER A 100 -4.31 -23.43 -18.20
CA SER A 100 -4.66 -23.41 -16.77
C SER A 100 -4.70 -21.98 -16.26
N PRO A 101 -5.83 -21.52 -15.68
CA PRO A 101 -5.92 -20.16 -15.14
C PRO A 101 -4.81 -19.96 -14.11
N MET A 102 -4.24 -18.74 -14.08
CA MET A 102 -3.22 -18.39 -13.11
C MET A 102 -3.76 -18.65 -11.70
N PRO A 103 -2.91 -19.15 -10.77
CA PRO A 103 -3.32 -19.32 -9.40
C PRO A 103 -3.66 -17.96 -8.79
N GLU A 104 -4.70 -17.94 -7.96
CA GLU A 104 -5.16 -16.77 -7.20
C GLU A 104 -5.28 -17.12 -5.73
N TRP A 105 -5.42 -16.09 -4.87
CA TRP A 105 -5.57 -16.29 -3.45
C TRP A 105 -7.04 -16.42 -3.07
N TYR A 106 -7.35 -17.50 -2.33
CA TYR A 106 -8.67 -17.79 -1.74
C TYR A 106 -8.56 -18.01 -0.25
N TYR A 107 -9.67 -17.79 0.45
CA TYR A 107 -9.74 -18.01 1.89
C TYR A 107 -10.79 -19.08 2.21
N PHE A 108 -10.35 -20.13 2.92
CA PHE A 108 -11.20 -21.20 3.41
C PHE A 108 -11.34 -21.10 4.93
N ASP A 109 -12.53 -21.32 5.46
CA ASP A 109 -12.73 -21.34 6.90
C ASP A 109 -12.07 -22.57 7.57
N LYS A 110 -12.21 -22.66 8.89
CA LYS A 110 -11.67 -23.80 9.65
C LYS A 110 -12.27 -25.17 9.29
N ASN A 111 -13.43 -25.17 8.63
CA ASN A 111 -14.11 -26.39 8.15
C ASN A 111 -13.77 -26.71 6.69
N GLY A 112 -12.85 -25.97 6.08
CA GLY A 112 -12.44 -26.12 4.69
C GLY A 112 -13.40 -25.54 3.66
N VAL A 113 -14.42 -24.77 4.09
CA VAL A 113 -15.39 -24.17 3.18
C VAL A 113 -14.83 -22.87 2.63
N LEU A 114 -14.81 -22.76 1.27
CA LEU A 114 -14.47 -21.51 0.59
C LEU A 114 -15.37 -20.39 1.09
N GLN A 115 -14.75 -19.29 1.50
CA GLN A 115 -15.49 -18.11 1.87
C GLN A 115 -15.72 -17.25 0.62
N GLU A 116 -16.97 -17.19 0.18
CA GLU A 116 -17.41 -16.46 -1.00
C GLU A 116 -17.46 -14.95 -0.70
N PHE A 117 -16.33 -14.39 -0.31
CA PHE A 117 -16.20 -12.97 -0.04
C PHE A 117 -16.25 -12.17 -1.35
N VAL A 118 -16.97 -11.04 -1.30
CA VAL A 118 -16.95 -10.00 -2.33
C VAL A 118 -16.80 -8.65 -1.63
N GLY A 119 -15.98 -7.76 -2.20
CA GLY A 119 -15.70 -6.45 -1.63
C GLY A 119 -14.77 -6.52 -0.42
N TRP A 120 -14.83 -5.48 0.42
CA TRP A 120 -13.96 -5.32 1.57
C TRP A 120 -14.27 -6.29 2.70
N LYS A 121 -13.22 -6.94 3.21
CA LYS A 121 -13.27 -7.80 4.40
C LYS A 121 -12.09 -7.52 5.31
N GLN A 122 -12.35 -7.54 6.62
CA GLN A 122 -11.31 -7.49 7.63
C GLN A 122 -11.02 -8.91 8.11
N LEU A 123 -9.81 -9.38 7.86
CA LEU A 123 -9.37 -10.74 8.18
C LEU A 123 -8.04 -10.70 8.93
N GLU A 124 -7.65 -11.83 9.50
CA GLU A 124 -6.33 -11.99 10.10
C GLU A 124 -5.23 -11.74 9.07
N LEU A 125 -4.19 -11.01 9.49
CA LEU A 125 -3.02 -10.78 8.65
C LEU A 125 -2.37 -12.14 8.34
N LYS A 126 -2.17 -12.44 7.08
CA LYS A 126 -1.66 -13.73 6.59
C LYS A 126 -0.31 -14.13 7.22
N ASP A 127 0.50 -13.17 7.63
CA ASP A 127 1.81 -13.40 8.25
C ASP A 127 1.75 -13.55 9.77
N SER A 128 0.59 -13.33 10.42
CA SER A 128 0.47 -13.42 11.88
C SER A 128 0.61 -14.85 12.40
N LEU A 129 0.45 -15.85 11.54
CA LEU A 129 0.69 -17.26 11.87
C LEU A 129 2.17 -17.61 12.06
N THR A 130 3.10 -16.71 11.73
CA THR A 130 4.55 -16.93 11.82
C THR A 130 5.28 -16.02 12.81
N VAL A 131 4.64 -14.99 13.35
CA VAL A 131 5.29 -13.98 14.21
C VAL A 131 5.37 -14.40 15.68
N GLY A 132 4.85 -15.57 16.08
CA GLY A 132 4.83 -16.04 17.47
C GLY A 132 5.82 -17.12 17.85
N LYS A 133 6.61 -17.69 16.92
CA LYS A 133 7.56 -18.78 17.23
C LYS A 133 9.00 -18.41 16.95
N LYS A 134 9.62 -17.61 17.81
CA LYS A 134 11.06 -17.74 18.03
C LYS A 134 11.29 -19.05 18.79
N HIS A 135 11.83 -20.05 18.11
CA HIS A 135 12.37 -21.21 18.76
C HIS A 135 13.44 -20.78 19.76
N GLY A 136 13.20 -20.97 21.06
CA GLY A 136 14.27 -21.03 22.06
C GLY A 136 14.21 -20.12 23.27
N GLU A 137 13.27 -19.16 23.39
CA GLU A 137 13.12 -18.37 24.62
C GLU A 137 11.63 -18.12 24.88
N GLY A 138 11.18 -18.54 26.08
CA GLY A 138 9.81 -18.46 26.51
C GLY A 138 9.29 -17.03 26.62
N TRP A 139 8.52 -16.63 25.64
CA TRP A 139 7.64 -15.47 25.71
C TRP A 139 6.26 -15.88 25.19
N GLU A 140 5.42 -16.31 26.13
CA GLU A 140 3.98 -16.42 25.90
C GLU A 140 3.33 -15.06 26.19
N GLY A 141 3.48 -14.13 25.23
CA GLY A 141 2.59 -12.98 25.18
C GLY A 141 1.30 -13.35 24.46
N PRO A 142 0.14 -12.71 24.79
CA PRO A 142 -1.10 -12.96 24.07
C PRO A 142 -0.87 -12.66 22.59
N GLU A 143 -1.22 -13.62 21.71
CA GLU A 143 -1.23 -13.42 20.26
C GLU A 143 -2.20 -12.26 19.95
N VAL A 144 -1.65 -11.09 19.73
CA VAL A 144 -2.44 -9.98 19.18
C VAL A 144 -2.64 -10.29 17.71
N LEU A 145 -3.79 -10.86 17.37
CA LEU A 145 -4.20 -11.07 15.99
C LEU A 145 -4.18 -9.72 15.28
N LYS A 146 -3.23 -9.53 14.37
CA LYS A 146 -3.20 -8.34 13.53
C LYS A 146 -4.23 -8.52 12.43
N LEU A 147 -5.24 -7.65 12.42
CA LEU A 147 -6.26 -7.62 11.39
C LEU A 147 -5.83 -6.67 10.27
N ALA A 148 -6.12 -7.05 9.03
CA ALA A 148 -5.94 -6.21 7.86
C ALA A 148 -7.22 -6.20 7.00
N TYR A 149 -7.39 -5.16 6.18
CA TYR A 149 -8.45 -5.10 5.20
C TYR A 149 -7.97 -5.68 3.88
N TYR A 150 -8.81 -6.53 3.28
CA TYR A 150 -8.62 -7.18 1.99
C TYR A 150 -9.83 -6.90 1.11
N TYR A 151 -9.64 -6.95 -0.20
CA TYR A 151 -10.73 -6.83 -1.17
C TYR A 151 -10.79 -8.07 -2.03
N PHE A 152 -12.01 -8.60 -2.22
CA PHE A 152 -12.26 -9.79 -3.04
C PHE A 152 -13.07 -9.40 -4.26
N ASP A 153 -12.66 -9.89 -5.43
CA ASP A 153 -13.38 -9.74 -6.68
C ASP A 153 -14.65 -10.61 -6.71
N GLN A 154 -15.44 -10.50 -7.78
CA GLN A 154 -16.72 -11.23 -7.91
C GLN A 154 -16.56 -12.75 -8.02
N ASP A 155 -15.37 -13.23 -8.34
CA ASP A 155 -14.99 -14.64 -8.38
C ASP A 155 -14.39 -15.12 -7.05
N HIS A 156 -14.54 -14.32 -5.99
CA HIS A 156 -14.06 -14.59 -4.62
C HIS A 156 -12.53 -14.62 -4.49
N SER A 157 -11.80 -14.23 -5.54
CA SER A 157 -10.34 -14.11 -5.50
C SER A 157 -9.88 -12.81 -4.86
N LEU A 158 -8.70 -12.85 -4.23
CA LEU A 158 -8.09 -11.70 -3.57
C LEU A 158 -7.53 -10.71 -4.58
N LYS A 159 -7.95 -9.44 -4.46
CA LYS A 159 -7.40 -8.33 -5.22
C LYS A 159 -6.03 -7.90 -4.72
N THR A 160 -5.13 -7.52 -5.64
CA THR A 160 -3.83 -6.93 -5.34
C THR A 160 -3.55 -5.73 -6.23
N GLY A 161 -2.63 -4.85 -5.85
CA GLY A 161 -2.32 -3.64 -6.59
C GLY A 161 -3.36 -2.54 -6.43
N TRP A 162 -3.50 -1.70 -7.44
CA TRP A 162 -4.44 -0.58 -7.41
C TRP A 162 -5.89 -1.02 -7.53
N LEU A 163 -6.73 -0.48 -6.65
CA LEU A 163 -8.18 -0.70 -6.61
C LEU A 163 -8.90 0.65 -6.67
N TYR A 164 -9.81 0.80 -7.61
CA TYR A 164 -10.77 1.91 -7.64
C TYR A 164 -12.11 1.43 -7.12
N ASP A 165 -12.53 1.95 -5.97
CA ASP A 165 -13.78 1.59 -5.32
C ASP A 165 -14.45 2.82 -4.70
N GLN A 166 -15.76 2.96 -4.87
CA GLN A 166 -16.56 4.08 -4.36
C GLN A 166 -15.93 5.46 -4.60
N SER A 167 -15.48 5.70 -5.84
CA SER A 167 -14.83 6.95 -6.28
C SER A 167 -13.46 7.26 -5.63
N ASN A 168 -12.85 6.29 -4.98
CA ASN A 168 -11.54 6.42 -4.35
C ASN A 168 -10.56 5.37 -4.85
N TRP A 169 -9.28 5.74 -4.91
CA TRP A 169 -8.20 4.82 -5.19
C TRP A 169 -7.58 4.30 -3.90
N TYR A 170 -7.34 2.99 -3.87
CA TYR A 170 -6.66 2.27 -2.79
C TYR A 170 -5.51 1.46 -3.38
N TYR A 171 -4.56 1.10 -2.54
CA TYR A 171 -3.49 0.19 -2.93
C TYR A 171 -3.47 -1.02 -2.01
N LEU A 172 -3.57 -2.19 -2.63
CA LEU A 172 -3.48 -3.49 -1.99
C LEU A 172 -2.08 -4.05 -2.26
N ALA A 173 -1.40 -4.52 -1.24
CA ALA A 173 -0.03 -4.99 -1.38
C ALA A 173 0.08 -6.01 -2.53
N LYS A 174 1.08 -5.84 -3.38
CA LYS A 174 1.40 -6.83 -4.41
C LYS A 174 2.10 -8.02 -3.76
N THR A 175 1.88 -9.22 -4.28
CA THR A 175 2.63 -10.41 -3.90
C THR A 175 4.10 -10.23 -4.32
N GLY A 176 5.03 -10.47 -3.39
CA GLY A 176 6.46 -10.38 -3.69
C GLY A 176 6.93 -11.51 -4.63
N ASN A 177 7.73 -11.16 -5.64
CA ASN A 177 8.26 -12.10 -6.66
C ASN A 177 9.38 -13.03 -6.16
N SER A 178 9.73 -13.04 -4.90
CA SER A 178 10.85 -13.82 -4.41
C SER A 178 10.44 -14.65 -3.21
N GLY A 179 10.13 -15.93 -3.42
CA GLY A 179 10.21 -17.06 -2.46
C GLY A 179 9.80 -16.84 -1.00
N ASN A 180 9.61 -15.61 -0.58
CA ASN A 180 9.07 -15.20 0.69
C ASN A 180 7.55 -15.12 0.56
N LYS A 181 6.87 -15.89 1.38
CA LYS A 181 5.40 -16.04 1.45
C LYS A 181 4.68 -14.76 1.93
N ASN A 182 5.15 -13.57 1.58
CA ASN A 182 4.40 -12.34 1.81
C ASN A 182 3.25 -12.31 0.83
N LEU A 183 2.12 -12.64 1.33
CA LEU A 183 0.91 -13.02 0.62
C LEU A 183 0.23 -11.84 -0.08
N GLY A 184 0.62 -10.61 0.17
CA GLY A 184 0.03 -9.43 -0.43
C GLY A 184 -1.48 -9.30 -0.19
N GLY A 185 -2.11 -8.34 -0.83
CA GLY A 185 -3.55 -8.10 -0.78
C GLY A 185 -4.03 -7.24 0.40
N GLU A 186 -3.22 -7.02 1.43
CA GLU A 186 -3.61 -6.12 2.52
C GLU A 186 -3.65 -4.66 2.06
N LYS A 187 -4.69 -3.93 2.48
CA LYS A 187 -4.83 -2.49 2.23
C LYS A 187 -3.68 -1.72 2.85
N ARG A 188 -3.01 -0.91 2.05
CA ARG A 188 -1.89 -0.06 2.46
C ARG A 188 -2.36 1.33 2.88
N SER A 189 -1.53 1.99 3.70
CA SER A 189 -1.64 3.40 4.07
C SER A 189 -0.25 4.01 4.20
N GLY A 190 -0.17 5.36 4.25
CA GLY A 190 1.09 6.08 4.27
C GLY A 190 1.78 6.10 2.91
N TRP A 191 3.09 6.31 2.92
CA TRP A 191 3.89 6.31 1.70
C TRP A 191 4.04 4.91 1.11
N ILE A 192 3.77 4.81 -0.19
CA ILE A 192 4.03 3.58 -0.96
C ILE A 192 4.82 3.93 -2.22
N GLN A 193 5.61 2.97 -2.68
CA GLN A 193 6.26 3.05 -3.97
C GLN A 193 5.71 1.95 -4.89
N ASP A 194 5.16 2.35 -6.04
CA ASP A 194 4.77 1.41 -7.09
C ASP A 194 5.65 1.67 -8.32
N ALA A 195 6.43 0.67 -8.71
CA ALA A 195 7.57 0.81 -9.62
C ALA A 195 8.53 1.89 -9.09
N SER A 196 8.78 2.96 -9.86
CA SER A 196 9.66 4.08 -9.47
C SER A 196 8.89 5.30 -8.95
N THR A 197 7.57 5.21 -8.80
CA THR A 197 6.71 6.35 -8.45
C THR A 197 6.23 6.25 -7.01
N TRP A 198 6.36 7.34 -6.26
CA TRP A 198 5.84 7.45 -4.91
C TRP A 198 4.42 8.00 -4.90
N TYR A 199 3.61 7.44 -3.99
CA TYR A 199 2.23 7.83 -3.71
C TYR A 199 2.03 7.93 -2.20
N TYR A 200 1.07 8.74 -1.78
CA TYR A 200 0.67 8.80 -0.39
C TYR A 200 -0.80 8.41 -0.24
N LEU A 201 -1.01 7.43 0.63
CA LEU A 201 -2.33 6.95 1.01
C LEU A 201 -2.64 7.49 2.40
N ASP A 202 -3.82 8.03 2.59
CA ASP A 202 -4.26 8.52 3.89
C ASP A 202 -4.03 7.47 4.99
N SER A 203 -3.49 7.89 6.12
CA SER A 203 -3.05 6.96 7.18
C SER A 203 -4.19 6.20 7.85
N GLU A 204 -5.40 6.75 7.84
CA GLU A 204 -6.57 6.16 8.49
C GLU A 204 -7.44 5.40 7.48
N THR A 205 -7.74 6.05 6.37
CA THR A 205 -8.68 5.52 5.37
C THR A 205 -8.01 4.64 4.32
N GLY A 206 -6.70 4.84 4.06
CA GLY A 206 -5.97 4.22 2.95
C GLY A 206 -6.28 4.82 1.58
N ILE A 207 -7.04 5.93 1.51
CA ILE A 207 -7.41 6.59 0.25
C ILE A 207 -6.19 7.32 -0.32
N MET A 208 -5.91 7.11 -1.61
CA MET A 208 -4.86 7.81 -2.34
C MET A 208 -5.08 9.33 -2.31
N GLN A 209 -4.06 10.06 -1.92
CA GLN A 209 -4.13 11.52 -1.81
C GLN A 209 -3.67 12.20 -3.10
N THR A 210 -4.20 13.42 -3.33
CA THR A 210 -3.83 14.31 -4.45
C THR A 210 -3.74 15.76 -3.97
N GLY A 211 -3.08 16.63 -4.75
CA GLY A 211 -2.86 18.04 -4.42
C GLY A 211 -1.82 18.23 -3.32
N TRP A 212 -1.81 19.44 -2.74
CA TRP A 212 -0.91 19.77 -1.64
C TRP A 212 -1.29 19.02 -0.36
N LYS A 213 -0.29 18.38 0.25
CA LYS A 213 -0.45 17.64 1.52
C LYS A 213 0.70 17.95 2.46
N GLN A 214 0.36 18.26 3.71
CA GLN A 214 1.33 18.29 4.79
C GLN A 214 1.39 16.92 5.43
N ILE A 215 2.56 16.28 5.34
CA ILE A 215 2.81 14.96 5.87
C ILE A 215 3.96 15.08 6.87
N GLY A 216 3.64 14.87 8.14
CA GLY A 216 4.54 15.29 9.22
C GLY A 216 4.68 16.81 9.23
N ASN A 217 5.92 17.30 9.18
CA ASN A 217 6.24 18.74 9.16
C ASN A 217 6.67 19.25 7.76
N LYS A 218 6.45 18.46 6.71
CA LYS A 218 6.86 18.77 5.33
C LYS A 218 5.66 18.83 4.41
N TRP A 219 5.73 19.72 3.40
CA TRP A 219 4.73 19.82 2.35
C TRP A 219 5.16 19.05 1.11
N TYR A 220 4.20 18.38 0.49
CA TYR A 220 4.36 17.62 -0.75
C TYR A 220 3.25 17.98 -1.73
N TYR A 221 3.51 17.85 -3.01
CA TYR A 221 2.48 17.93 -4.03
C TYR A 221 2.29 16.58 -4.71
N LEU A 222 1.06 16.07 -4.64
CA LEU A 222 0.64 14.82 -5.27
C LEU A 222 -0.20 15.17 -6.50
N ARG A 223 0.24 14.74 -7.67
CA ARG A 223 -0.45 15.04 -8.94
C ARG A 223 -1.86 14.47 -8.92
N SER A 224 -2.71 14.84 -9.90
CA SER A 224 -4.05 14.26 -10.07
C SER A 224 -4.04 12.73 -10.23
N SER A 225 -2.93 12.17 -10.72
CA SER A 225 -2.70 10.73 -10.78
C SER A 225 -2.29 10.10 -9.45
N GLY A 226 -2.16 10.88 -8.36
CA GLY A 226 -1.59 10.47 -7.09
C GLY A 226 -0.06 10.50 -7.01
N ALA A 227 0.64 10.58 -8.15
CA ALA A 227 2.09 10.54 -8.20
C ALA A 227 2.72 11.75 -7.49
N MET A 228 3.69 11.52 -6.60
CA MET A 228 4.46 12.57 -5.95
C MET A 228 5.25 13.38 -7.00
N ALA A 229 5.10 14.69 -6.94
CA ALA A 229 5.86 15.60 -7.78
C ALA A 229 7.26 15.87 -7.20
N THR A 230 8.23 16.07 -8.09
CA THR A 230 9.60 16.46 -7.74
C THR A 230 10.08 17.53 -8.71
N GLY A 231 11.10 18.30 -8.34
CA GLY A 231 11.65 19.38 -9.15
C GLY A 231 10.75 20.62 -9.17
N TRP A 232 10.89 21.41 -10.22
CA TRP A 232 10.07 22.61 -10.41
C TRP A 232 8.62 22.25 -10.72
N TYR A 233 7.72 22.86 -9.96
CA TYR A 233 6.27 22.70 -10.11
C TYR A 233 5.60 24.06 -10.19
N GLN A 234 4.69 24.24 -11.15
CA GLN A 234 3.93 25.47 -11.33
C GLN A 234 2.46 25.25 -11.04
N GLU A 235 1.89 26.09 -10.19
CA GLU A 235 0.45 26.18 -9.94
C GLU A 235 -0.04 27.59 -10.25
N GLY A 236 -0.88 27.72 -11.26
CA GLY A 236 -1.26 29.02 -11.77
C GLY A 236 -0.02 29.80 -12.27
N SER A 237 0.21 30.98 -11.69
CA SER A 237 1.39 31.81 -11.97
C SER A 237 2.55 31.61 -10.99
N THR A 238 2.38 30.75 -9.99
CA THR A 238 3.36 30.57 -8.90
C THR A 238 4.20 29.32 -9.12
N TRP A 239 5.52 29.48 -8.99
CA TRP A 239 6.46 28.39 -9.04
C TRP A 239 6.87 27.94 -7.66
N TYR A 240 7.05 26.64 -7.50
CA TYR A 240 7.55 25.95 -6.31
C TYR A 240 8.69 25.02 -6.70
N TYR A 241 9.55 24.69 -5.75
CA TYR A 241 10.55 23.64 -5.95
C TYR A 241 10.36 22.54 -4.92
N LEU A 242 10.14 21.35 -5.43
CA LEU A 242 10.00 20.11 -4.68
C LEU A 242 11.32 19.36 -4.77
N ASP A 243 11.85 18.90 -3.65
CA ASP A 243 13.13 18.18 -3.62
C ASP A 243 13.17 17.08 -4.68
N ALA A 244 14.29 16.98 -5.40
CA ALA A 244 14.39 16.06 -6.53
C ALA A 244 14.37 14.57 -6.10
N GLU A 245 14.81 14.28 -4.87
CA GLU A 245 14.87 12.92 -4.33
C GLU A 245 13.68 12.62 -3.43
N ASN A 246 13.38 13.53 -2.51
CA ASN A 246 12.42 13.29 -1.43
C ASN A 246 11.03 13.89 -1.71
N GLY A 247 10.88 14.80 -2.68
CA GLY A 247 9.62 15.45 -3.04
C GLY A 247 9.14 16.52 -2.06
N ASP A 248 9.83 16.79 -0.98
CA ASP A 248 9.41 17.83 -0.01
C ASP A 248 9.63 19.24 -0.57
N MET A 249 8.65 20.13 -0.34
CA MET A 249 8.70 21.52 -0.76
C MET A 249 9.84 22.28 -0.08
N LYS A 250 10.68 22.92 -0.89
CA LYS A 250 11.80 23.74 -0.42
C LYS A 250 11.36 25.16 -0.10
N THR A 251 12.10 25.78 0.83
CA THR A 251 11.98 27.18 1.21
C THR A 251 13.35 27.78 1.40
N GLY A 252 13.45 29.11 1.42
CA GLY A 252 14.72 29.84 1.54
C GLY A 252 15.55 29.81 0.27
N TRP A 253 16.84 30.13 0.41
CA TRP A 253 17.78 30.13 -0.70
C TRP A 253 18.10 28.72 -1.20
N GLN A 254 17.99 28.52 -2.51
CA GLN A 254 18.26 27.25 -3.18
C GLN A 254 19.20 27.46 -4.37
N TYR A 255 20.24 26.63 -4.47
CA TYR A 255 21.16 26.61 -5.61
C TYR A 255 20.79 25.46 -6.57
N LEU A 256 20.15 25.79 -7.67
CA LEU A 256 19.54 24.83 -8.59
C LEU A 256 20.00 25.10 -10.02
N GLY A 257 20.56 24.11 -10.68
CA GLY A 257 21.02 24.23 -12.07
C GLY A 257 22.02 25.38 -12.27
N ASN A 258 22.99 25.55 -11.34
CA ASN A 258 24.01 26.59 -11.31
C ASN A 258 23.47 28.02 -11.14
N LYS A 259 22.27 28.16 -10.56
CA LYS A 259 21.65 29.45 -10.27
C LYS A 259 21.04 29.47 -8.90
N TRP A 260 21.04 30.64 -8.24
CA TRP A 260 20.38 30.87 -6.97
C TRP A 260 18.94 31.34 -7.17
N TYR A 261 18.04 30.79 -6.36
CA TYR A 261 16.63 31.14 -6.27
C TYR A 261 16.26 31.33 -4.79
N TYR A 262 15.26 32.15 -4.54
CA TYR A 262 14.69 32.27 -3.22
C TYR A 262 13.24 31.79 -3.21
N LEU A 263 12.96 30.83 -2.34
CA LEU A 263 11.61 30.30 -2.14
C LEU A 263 11.08 30.84 -0.79
N ARG A 264 9.96 31.53 -0.84
CA ARG A 264 9.36 32.14 0.37
C ARG A 264 8.99 31.05 1.39
N SER A 265 8.62 31.44 2.61
CA SER A 265 8.12 30.50 3.64
C SER A 265 6.88 29.72 3.19
N SER A 266 6.10 30.26 2.26
CA SER A 266 4.98 29.56 1.58
C SER A 266 5.42 28.57 0.50
N GLY A 267 6.72 28.45 0.20
CA GLY A 267 7.27 27.70 -0.94
C GLY A 267 7.29 28.45 -2.26
N ALA A 268 6.55 29.55 -2.38
CA ALA A 268 6.44 30.31 -3.62
C ALA A 268 7.79 30.96 -4.02
N MET A 269 8.22 30.75 -5.26
CA MET A 269 9.42 31.36 -5.81
C MET A 269 9.28 32.89 -5.81
N ALA A 270 10.26 33.58 -5.25
CA ALA A 270 10.32 35.03 -5.29
C ALA A 270 10.84 35.53 -6.65
N THR A 271 10.31 36.68 -7.07
CA THR A 271 10.77 37.42 -8.25
C THR A 271 10.83 38.90 -7.90
N GLY A 272 11.63 39.66 -8.67
CA GLY A 272 11.84 41.08 -8.44
C GLY A 272 12.75 41.37 -7.25
N TRP A 273 12.58 42.55 -6.63
CA TRP A 273 13.36 42.95 -5.46
C TRP A 273 12.98 42.13 -4.23
N TYR A 274 13.99 41.61 -3.57
CA TYR A 274 13.85 40.83 -2.35
C TYR A 274 14.89 41.30 -1.32
N GLN A 275 14.43 41.50 -0.08
CA GLN A 275 15.30 41.88 1.04
C GLN A 275 15.41 40.71 2.02
N ASP A 276 16.66 40.31 2.29
CA ASP A 276 17.00 39.33 3.33
C ASP A 276 17.84 40.00 4.38
N GLY A 277 17.28 40.14 5.57
CA GLY A 277 17.88 40.97 6.62
C GLY A 277 18.03 42.43 6.16
N SER A 278 19.27 42.93 6.11
CA SER A 278 19.61 44.29 5.63
C SER A 278 20.05 44.31 4.17
N THR A 279 20.13 43.15 3.50
CA THR A 279 20.70 43.02 2.18
C THR A 279 19.60 42.90 1.12
N TRP A 280 19.72 43.68 0.06
CA TRP A 280 18.84 43.61 -1.08
C TRP A 280 19.40 42.70 -2.18
N TYR A 281 18.52 41.96 -2.81
CA TYR A 281 18.77 41.08 -3.96
C TYR A 281 17.77 41.37 -5.07
N TYR A 282 18.12 41.09 -6.31
CA TYR A 282 17.17 41.12 -7.41
C TYR A 282 17.03 39.72 -8.02
N LEU A 283 15.82 39.20 -7.96
CA LEU A 283 15.45 37.93 -8.56
C LEU A 283 14.76 38.22 -9.88
N ASN A 284 15.26 37.64 -10.96
CA ASN A 284 14.77 37.90 -12.33
C ASN A 284 13.25 37.78 -12.39
N ALA A 285 12.57 38.80 -12.90
CA ALA A 285 11.11 38.87 -12.92
C ALA A 285 10.47 37.75 -13.76
N SER A 286 11.19 37.20 -14.75
CA SER A 286 10.66 36.18 -15.66
C SER A 286 10.88 34.75 -15.20
N ASN A 287 12.00 34.45 -14.51
CA ASN A 287 12.39 33.08 -14.17
C ASN A 287 12.93 32.90 -12.76
N GLY A 288 12.97 33.97 -11.94
CA GLY A 288 13.33 33.93 -10.53
C GLY A 288 14.81 33.75 -10.20
N ASP A 289 15.71 33.59 -11.17
CA ASP A 289 17.14 33.47 -10.88
C ASP A 289 17.74 34.75 -10.32
N MET A 290 18.61 34.65 -9.32
CA MET A 290 19.29 35.77 -8.72
C MET A 290 20.24 36.46 -9.69
N LYS A 291 20.14 37.78 -9.83
CA LYS A 291 21.03 38.58 -10.62
C LYS A 291 22.37 38.82 -9.95
N ILE A 292 23.40 38.77 -10.77
CA ILE A 292 24.79 39.18 -10.43
C ILE A 292 25.35 40.07 -11.54
N GLY A 293 26.33 40.90 -11.23
CA GLY A 293 26.89 41.88 -12.18
C GLY A 293 25.94 43.04 -12.44
N TRP A 294 26.16 43.75 -13.57
CA TRP A 294 25.31 44.86 -13.98
C TRP A 294 24.00 44.39 -14.60
N PHE A 295 22.88 44.98 -14.18
CA PHE A 295 21.55 44.71 -14.74
C PHE A 295 20.66 45.96 -14.67
N GLN A 296 19.61 45.97 -15.50
CA GLN A 296 18.67 47.08 -15.61
C GLN A 296 17.26 46.67 -15.11
N VAL A 297 16.67 47.56 -14.31
CA VAL A 297 15.27 47.45 -13.85
C VAL A 297 14.58 48.80 -14.09
N ASN A 298 13.47 48.80 -14.82
CA ASN A 298 12.68 50.00 -15.12
C ASN A 298 13.54 51.21 -15.62
N GLY A 299 14.51 50.92 -16.48
CA GLY A 299 15.37 51.94 -17.06
C GLY A 299 16.55 52.38 -16.20
N LYS A 300 16.68 51.93 -14.97
CA LYS A 300 17.79 52.22 -14.05
C LYS A 300 18.77 51.08 -13.98
N TRP A 301 20.08 51.37 -13.94
CA TRP A 301 21.14 50.39 -13.79
C TRP A 301 21.48 50.13 -12.33
N TYR A 302 21.75 48.86 -12.01
CA TYR A 302 22.12 48.35 -10.71
C TYR A 302 23.28 47.37 -10.84
N TYR A 303 24.03 47.20 -9.78
CA TYR A 303 25.05 46.14 -9.70
C TYR A 303 24.84 45.25 -8.50
N ALA A 304 24.88 43.95 -8.71
CA ALA A 304 24.92 42.96 -7.65
C ALA A 304 26.25 42.20 -7.64
N TYR A 305 26.84 42.07 -6.48
CA TYR A 305 28.07 41.30 -6.28
C TYR A 305 27.84 39.79 -6.63
N ASN A 306 28.93 39.02 -6.70
CA ASN A 306 28.83 37.57 -6.93
C ASN A 306 27.99 36.84 -5.85
N SER A 307 27.88 37.44 -4.66
CA SER A 307 26.98 36.98 -3.61
C SER A 307 25.49 37.27 -3.89
N GLY A 308 25.18 38.03 -4.93
CA GLY A 308 23.85 38.58 -5.22
C GLY A 308 23.51 39.85 -4.47
N ALA A 309 24.31 40.26 -3.49
CA ALA A 309 24.06 41.45 -2.69
C ALA A 309 24.13 42.72 -3.55
N LEU A 310 23.11 43.58 -3.47
CA LEU A 310 23.07 44.86 -4.18
C LEU A 310 24.20 45.78 -3.67
N ALA A 311 24.98 46.32 -4.59
CA ALA A 311 25.95 47.36 -4.33
C ALA A 311 25.22 48.68 -4.03
N VAL A 312 25.54 49.33 -2.92
CA VAL A 312 24.95 50.60 -2.49
C VAL A 312 26.04 51.55 -1.99
N ASN A 313 25.90 52.84 -2.21
CA ASN A 313 26.85 53.90 -1.77
C ASN A 313 28.32 53.53 -2.07
N THR A 314 28.62 53.09 -3.25
CA THR A 314 29.96 52.59 -3.60
C THR A 314 30.26 52.86 -5.09
N THR A 315 31.50 52.60 -5.52
CA THR A 315 31.91 52.62 -6.93
C THR A 315 32.30 51.22 -7.34
N VAL A 316 31.77 50.79 -8.48
CA VAL A 316 32.03 49.45 -9.09
C VAL A 316 32.46 49.69 -10.54
N ASP A 317 33.61 49.18 -10.95
CA ASP A 317 34.17 49.31 -12.30
C ASP A 317 34.23 50.78 -12.80
N GLY A 318 34.47 51.77 -11.86
CA GLY A 318 34.50 53.19 -12.15
C GLY A 318 33.13 53.87 -12.20
N TYR A 319 32.03 53.17 -11.97
CA TYR A 319 30.68 53.69 -11.96
C TYR A 319 30.16 53.80 -10.50
N SER A 320 29.63 54.95 -10.11
CA SER A 320 29.11 55.20 -8.77
C SER A 320 27.65 54.75 -8.67
N VAL A 321 27.29 54.07 -7.58
CA VAL A 321 25.91 53.72 -7.22
C VAL A 321 25.49 54.42 -5.92
N ASN A 322 24.27 54.94 -5.87
CA ASN A 322 23.71 55.66 -4.73
C ASN A 322 23.22 54.73 -3.61
N TYR A 323 22.57 55.30 -2.63
CA TYR A 323 22.04 54.56 -1.46
C TYR A 323 20.89 53.61 -1.84
N ASN A 324 20.22 53.82 -2.99
CA ASN A 324 19.22 52.89 -3.54
C ASN A 324 19.85 51.82 -4.46
N GLY A 325 21.20 51.86 -4.65
CA GLY A 325 21.90 50.97 -5.56
C GLY A 325 21.78 51.38 -7.03
N GLU A 326 21.21 52.56 -7.33
CA GLU A 326 21.04 53.06 -8.68
C GLU A 326 22.35 53.67 -9.17
N TRP A 327 22.78 53.33 -10.41
CA TRP A 327 23.90 54.01 -11.03
C TRP A 327 23.58 55.50 -11.21
N VAL A 328 24.54 56.35 -10.84
CA VAL A 328 24.49 57.80 -10.93
C VAL A 328 25.70 58.28 -11.76
N GLN A 329 25.49 59.30 -12.59
CA GLN A 329 26.57 59.98 -13.33
C GLN A 329 27.39 60.85 -12.41
#